data_67a34deee8e2dc0eda0ec72db0ff35e9
#
_entry.id   67a34deee8e2dc0eda0ec72db0ff35e9
#
_cell.length_a   1.000
_cell.length_b   1.000
_cell.length_c   1.000
_cell.angle_alpha   90.00
_cell.angle_beta   90.00
_cell.angle_gamma   90.00
#
_symmetry.space_group_name_H-M   'P 1'
#
loop_
_entity.id
_entity.type
_entity.pdbx_description
1 polymer ?
#
loop_
_entity_poly.entity_id
_entity_poly.type
_entity_poly.pdbx_seq_one_letter_code
_entity_poly.pdbx_strand_id
1 'polypeptide(L)'
;MKLATLATSLLATLALSMAATSSAQTTLKVGSTPTGSPFTFLDTKTNSIDGVMVDIVNAVGKDAGFGVQIEPMQFSALIASLTSKRIDLISAAMFITPTRQEVVDFSLPIYSYGEGVVVLKQDTVAYQSFADMKGKRVGVQVGTAFVDPLQKSGFFSEVKLYETTSDLMRDANAGRIDAGVLDYPIAAFAVAKGQFPNLRMVTSFKSTMVNSIGMATRKGDTELMGKVNAAVTKLKANGAIDGILKKWGL
;
A
#
# COMPACT_ATOMS: atom_id res chain seq x y z
N MET A 1 -82.85 26.74 -33.41
CA MET A 1 -81.82 26.09 -34.22
C MET A 1 -80.60 26.98 -34.23
N LYS A 2 -79.61 26.69 -33.35
CA LYS A 2 -78.22 27.20 -33.46
C LYS A 2 -77.32 26.17 -32.83
N LEU A 3 -76.45 25.53 -33.63
CA LEU A 3 -75.40 24.64 -33.18
C LEU A 3 -74.32 25.48 -32.52
N ALA A 4 -73.95 25.08 -31.34
CA ALA A 4 -72.77 25.56 -30.66
C ALA A 4 -71.66 24.55 -30.78
N THR A 5 -70.59 24.89 -31.47
CA THR A 5 -69.35 24.11 -31.67
C THR A 5 -68.49 24.34 -30.46
N LEU A 6 -68.22 23.25 -29.66
CA LEU A 6 -67.20 23.28 -28.61
C LEU A 6 -65.87 22.88 -29.20
N ALA A 7 -64.94 23.83 -29.18
CA ALA A 7 -63.55 23.58 -29.47
C ALA A 7 -62.82 23.11 -28.21
N THR A 8 -62.47 21.82 -28.16
CA THR A 8 -61.67 21.23 -27.08
C THR A 8 -60.17 21.44 -27.39
N SER A 9 -59.54 22.35 -26.68
CA SER A 9 -58.06 22.54 -26.74
C SER A 9 -57.37 21.45 -25.94
N LEU A 10 -56.67 20.57 -26.66
CA LEU A 10 -55.82 19.53 -26.07
C LEU A 10 -54.44 20.13 -25.75
N LEU A 11 -54.21 20.51 -24.48
CA LEU A 11 -52.88 20.87 -23.99
C LEU A 11 -52.07 19.58 -23.81
N ALA A 12 -51.21 19.30 -24.78
CA ALA A 12 -50.17 18.26 -24.64
C ALA A 12 -49.06 18.80 -23.73
N THR A 13 -49.08 18.43 -22.45
CA THR A 13 -47.96 18.62 -21.51
C THR A 13 -46.86 17.64 -21.86
N LEU A 14 -45.86 18.14 -22.58
CA LEU A 14 -44.60 17.42 -22.84
C LEU A 14 -43.80 17.40 -21.52
N ALA A 15 -44.02 16.38 -20.71
CA ALA A 15 -43.17 16.08 -19.55
C ALA A 15 -41.79 15.65 -20.06
N LEU A 16 -40.83 16.57 -20.07
CA LEU A 16 -39.43 16.29 -20.35
C LEU A 16 -38.91 15.50 -19.15
N SER A 17 -38.96 14.17 -19.26
CA SER A 17 -38.30 13.25 -18.31
C SER A 17 -36.81 13.46 -18.45
N MET A 18 -36.19 14.29 -17.61
CA MET A 18 -34.76 14.30 -17.36
C MET A 18 -34.42 12.95 -16.72
N ALA A 19 -34.08 11.97 -17.54
CA ALA A 19 -33.43 10.79 -17.10
C ALA A 19 -32.07 11.24 -16.54
N ALA A 20 -31.98 11.40 -15.21
CA ALA A 20 -30.71 11.51 -14.53
C ALA A 20 -29.97 10.21 -14.82
N THR A 21 -29.04 10.25 -15.76
CA THR A 21 -28.09 9.16 -15.97
C THR A 21 -27.26 9.09 -14.69
N SER A 22 -27.70 8.25 -13.75
CA SER A 22 -26.87 7.83 -12.63
C SER A 22 -25.67 7.12 -13.27
N SER A 23 -24.59 7.87 -13.48
CA SER A 23 -23.31 7.25 -13.86
C SER A 23 -22.95 6.32 -12.73
N ALA A 24 -23.11 5.02 -12.93
CA ALA A 24 -22.64 4.03 -11.96
C ALA A 24 -21.16 4.30 -11.71
N GLN A 25 -20.85 4.63 -10.47
CA GLN A 25 -19.47 4.91 -10.06
C GLN A 25 -18.61 3.68 -10.39
N THR A 26 -17.60 3.83 -11.24
CA THR A 26 -16.67 2.76 -11.58
C THR A 26 -15.95 2.30 -10.31
N THR A 27 -16.02 1.01 -10.01
CA THR A 27 -15.28 0.41 -8.88
C THR A 27 -13.99 -0.19 -9.38
N LEU A 28 -12.86 0.24 -8.82
CA LEU A 28 -11.53 -0.26 -9.14
C LEU A 28 -11.14 -1.41 -8.21
N LYS A 29 -10.53 -2.45 -8.78
CA LYS A 29 -9.87 -3.52 -8.02
C LYS A 29 -8.50 -3.05 -7.57
N VAL A 30 -8.28 -2.98 -6.25
CA VAL A 30 -7.07 -2.43 -5.65
C VAL A 30 -6.30 -3.53 -4.94
N GLY A 31 -5.11 -3.87 -5.46
CA GLY A 31 -4.23 -4.87 -4.85
C GLY A 31 -3.59 -4.32 -3.57
N SER A 32 -3.71 -5.10 -2.48
CA SER A 32 -3.13 -4.81 -1.17
C SER A 32 -2.64 -6.09 -0.50
N THR A 33 -1.71 -5.96 0.46
CA THR A 33 -1.14 -7.11 1.17
C THR A 33 -1.79 -7.33 2.53
N PRO A 34 -1.91 -8.57 3.00
CA PRO A 34 -2.55 -8.86 4.29
C PRO A 34 -1.60 -8.81 5.50
N THR A 35 -0.30 -8.51 5.36
CA THR A 35 0.69 -8.75 6.41
C THR A 35 1.62 -7.59 6.72
N GLY A 36 1.36 -6.39 6.22
CA GLY A 36 2.23 -5.20 6.37
C GLY A 36 1.66 -4.14 7.32
N SER A 37 1.23 -4.51 8.55
CA SER A 37 0.77 -3.51 9.54
C SER A 37 1.85 -2.46 9.86
N PRO A 38 1.53 -1.16 9.94
CA PRO A 38 0.20 -0.55 9.91
C PRO A 38 -0.30 -0.17 8.50
N PHE A 39 0.45 -0.43 7.42
CA PHE A 39 0.09 0.03 6.08
C PHE A 39 -1.09 -0.74 5.49
N THR A 40 -0.99 -2.07 5.45
CA THR A 40 -2.06 -2.96 4.99
C THR A 40 -1.98 -4.28 5.76
N PHE A 41 -3.07 -4.72 6.35
CA PHE A 41 -3.13 -5.98 7.10
C PHE A 41 -4.54 -6.55 7.10
N LEU A 42 -4.65 -7.86 7.29
CA LEU A 42 -5.95 -8.51 7.50
C LEU A 42 -6.45 -8.20 8.93
N ASP A 43 -7.54 -7.47 9.01
CA ASP A 43 -8.29 -7.37 10.26
C ASP A 43 -9.12 -8.65 10.45
N THR A 44 -8.76 -9.45 11.43
CA THR A 44 -9.42 -10.73 11.71
C THR A 44 -10.84 -10.60 12.25
N LYS A 45 -11.24 -9.41 12.73
CA LYS A 45 -12.58 -9.15 13.22
C LYS A 45 -13.57 -8.91 12.08
N THR A 46 -13.13 -8.17 11.07
CA THR A 46 -13.95 -7.82 9.91
C THR A 46 -13.69 -8.72 8.71
N ASN A 47 -12.62 -9.54 8.76
CA ASN A 47 -12.12 -10.36 7.66
C ASN A 47 -11.85 -9.55 6.38
N SER A 48 -11.43 -8.30 6.54
CA SER A 48 -11.09 -7.39 5.45
C SER A 48 -9.68 -6.80 5.63
N ILE A 49 -9.09 -6.34 4.54
CA ILE A 49 -7.82 -5.62 4.61
C ILE A 49 -8.09 -4.21 5.12
N ASP A 50 -7.29 -3.78 6.10
CA ASP A 50 -7.34 -2.46 6.72
C ASP A 50 -5.93 -1.85 6.80
N GLY A 51 -5.83 -0.59 7.17
CA GLY A 51 -4.56 0.12 7.39
C GLY A 51 -4.46 1.45 6.66
N VAL A 52 -3.30 2.07 6.82
CA VAL A 52 -2.98 3.39 6.25
C VAL A 52 -3.30 3.49 4.77
N MET A 53 -2.84 2.52 3.99
CA MET A 53 -2.98 2.56 2.53
C MET A 53 -4.41 2.27 2.07
N VAL A 54 -5.20 1.57 2.89
CA VAL A 54 -6.63 1.36 2.66
C VAL A 54 -7.40 2.64 2.93
N ASP A 55 -7.13 3.31 4.05
CA ASP A 55 -7.74 4.61 4.35
C ASP A 55 -7.41 5.65 3.27
N ILE A 56 -6.14 5.71 2.83
CA ILE A 56 -5.70 6.66 1.79
C ILE A 56 -6.37 6.36 0.45
N VAL A 57 -6.40 5.12 -0.01
CA VAL A 57 -7.00 4.80 -1.32
C VAL A 57 -8.52 5.01 -1.32
N ASN A 58 -9.19 4.77 -0.19
CA ASN A 58 -10.61 5.11 -0.04
C ASN A 58 -10.86 6.62 -0.10
N ALA A 59 -10.01 7.42 0.56
CA ALA A 59 -10.08 8.88 0.50
C ALA A 59 -9.81 9.39 -0.93
N VAL A 60 -8.83 8.82 -1.62
CA VAL A 60 -8.51 9.12 -3.02
C VAL A 60 -9.68 8.73 -3.93
N GLY A 61 -10.25 7.53 -3.78
CA GLY A 61 -11.39 7.08 -4.57
C GLY A 61 -12.61 7.98 -4.41
N LYS A 62 -12.89 8.38 -3.17
CA LYS A 62 -13.98 9.33 -2.88
C LYS A 62 -13.79 10.68 -3.57
N ASP A 63 -12.56 11.22 -3.55
CA ASP A 63 -12.27 12.52 -4.17
C ASP A 63 -12.20 12.42 -5.70
N ALA A 64 -11.64 11.33 -6.23
CA ALA A 64 -11.46 11.08 -7.66
C ALA A 64 -12.71 10.51 -8.36
N GLY A 65 -13.77 10.17 -7.61
CA GLY A 65 -15.05 9.69 -8.14
C GLY A 65 -15.07 8.21 -8.54
N PHE A 66 -14.26 7.34 -7.90
CA PHE A 66 -14.31 5.88 -8.11
C PHE A 66 -14.52 5.12 -6.80
N GLY A 67 -15.16 3.95 -6.90
CA GLY A 67 -15.27 2.99 -5.80
C GLY A 67 -13.99 2.17 -5.65
N VAL A 68 -13.76 1.63 -4.45
CA VAL A 68 -12.57 0.81 -4.13
C VAL A 68 -13.03 -0.58 -3.71
N GLN A 69 -12.49 -1.61 -4.37
CA GLN A 69 -12.59 -3.00 -3.96
C GLN A 69 -11.19 -3.53 -3.67
N ILE A 70 -10.89 -3.82 -2.40
CA ILE A 70 -9.57 -4.33 -2.02
C ILE A 70 -9.45 -5.81 -2.37
N GLU A 71 -8.38 -6.14 -3.11
CA GLU A 71 -8.03 -7.52 -3.49
C GLU A 71 -6.75 -7.92 -2.73
N PRO A 72 -6.85 -8.81 -1.73
CA PRO A 72 -5.70 -9.27 -0.97
C PRO A 72 -4.80 -10.17 -1.82
N MET A 73 -3.50 -9.90 -1.80
CA MET A 73 -2.51 -10.73 -2.52
C MET A 73 -1.11 -10.60 -1.93
N GLN A 74 -0.21 -11.49 -2.33
CA GLN A 74 1.20 -11.42 -1.97
C GLN A 74 1.86 -10.18 -2.59
N PHE A 75 2.82 -9.58 -1.87
CA PHE A 75 3.51 -8.39 -2.34
C PHE A 75 4.24 -8.63 -3.68
N SER A 76 4.88 -9.78 -3.81
CA SER A 76 5.56 -10.24 -5.02
C SER A 76 4.66 -10.34 -6.26
N ALA A 77 3.35 -10.55 -6.06
CA ALA A 77 2.38 -10.72 -7.14
C ALA A 77 1.73 -9.40 -7.63
N LEU A 78 1.89 -8.29 -6.88
CA LEU A 78 1.16 -7.04 -7.13
C LEU A 78 1.41 -6.47 -8.54
N ILE A 79 2.67 -6.29 -8.95
CA ILE A 79 3.00 -5.70 -10.26
C ILE A 79 2.51 -6.60 -11.39
N ALA A 80 2.74 -7.92 -11.30
CA ALA A 80 2.26 -8.86 -12.31
C ALA A 80 0.72 -8.86 -12.41
N SER A 81 0.01 -8.75 -11.28
CA SER A 81 -1.46 -8.66 -11.27
C SER A 81 -1.97 -7.35 -11.89
N LEU A 82 -1.25 -6.24 -11.69
CA LEU A 82 -1.59 -4.95 -12.29
C LEU A 82 -1.37 -4.96 -13.81
N THR A 83 -0.21 -5.43 -14.27
CA THR A 83 0.14 -5.47 -15.70
C THR A 83 -0.74 -6.45 -16.49
N SER A 84 -1.18 -7.55 -15.86
CA SER A 84 -2.13 -8.51 -16.44
C SER A 84 -3.61 -8.10 -16.33
N LYS A 85 -3.89 -6.89 -15.82
CA LYS A 85 -5.25 -6.33 -15.65
C LYS A 85 -6.15 -7.13 -14.67
N ARG A 86 -5.56 -7.89 -13.76
CA ARG A 86 -6.31 -8.56 -12.68
C ARG A 86 -6.74 -7.57 -11.60
N ILE A 87 -5.96 -6.51 -11.40
CA ILE A 87 -6.25 -5.35 -10.58
C ILE A 87 -6.02 -4.06 -11.40
N ASP A 88 -6.57 -2.94 -10.93
CA ASP A 88 -6.51 -1.65 -11.60
C ASP A 88 -5.51 -0.69 -10.94
N LEU A 89 -5.29 -0.87 -9.65
CA LEU A 89 -4.43 -0.01 -8.84
C LEU A 89 -3.70 -0.85 -7.77
N ILE A 90 -2.49 -0.47 -7.41
CA ILE A 90 -1.79 -1.01 -6.23
C ILE A 90 -1.81 0.04 -5.12
N SER A 91 -2.23 -0.36 -3.91
CA SER A 91 -2.16 0.42 -2.68
C SER A 91 -1.64 -0.47 -1.54
N ALA A 92 -0.30 -0.61 -1.45
CA ALA A 92 0.36 -1.59 -0.60
C ALA A 92 1.72 -1.09 -0.04
N ALA A 93 1.86 0.21 0.19
CA ALA A 93 3.12 0.84 0.64
C ALA A 93 4.33 0.48 -0.25
N MET A 94 4.11 0.41 -1.56
CA MET A 94 5.14 0.04 -2.51
C MET A 94 6.11 1.22 -2.77
N PHE A 95 7.41 0.99 -2.58
CA PHE A 95 8.45 1.98 -2.91
C PHE A 95 8.45 2.35 -4.39
N ILE A 96 8.53 3.64 -4.65
CA ILE A 96 8.76 4.21 -5.98
C ILE A 96 10.24 4.00 -6.30
N THR A 97 10.56 3.11 -7.24
CA THR A 97 11.94 2.84 -7.68
C THR A 97 12.06 2.95 -9.19
N PRO A 98 13.24 3.34 -9.73
CA PRO A 98 13.45 3.41 -11.18
C PRO A 98 13.07 2.12 -11.91
N THR A 99 13.49 0.96 -11.40
CA THR A 99 13.17 -0.34 -12.01
C THR A 99 11.66 -0.60 -12.10
N ARG A 100 10.90 -0.25 -11.05
CA ARG A 100 9.45 -0.40 -11.07
C ARG A 100 8.79 0.59 -12.02
N GLN A 101 9.34 1.82 -12.11
CA GLN A 101 8.83 2.86 -13.00
C GLN A 101 9.03 2.52 -14.50
N GLU A 102 9.87 1.55 -14.85
CA GLU A 102 9.95 1.02 -16.21
C GLU A 102 8.67 0.31 -16.64
N VAL A 103 7.96 -0.33 -15.70
CA VAL A 103 6.82 -1.23 -15.99
C VAL A 103 5.47 -0.74 -15.46
N VAL A 104 5.44 0.17 -14.48
CA VAL A 104 4.24 0.77 -13.92
C VAL A 104 4.43 2.27 -13.71
N ASP A 105 3.33 3.03 -13.61
CA ASP A 105 3.38 4.43 -13.21
C ASP A 105 3.00 4.57 -11.75
N PHE A 106 3.66 5.49 -11.04
CA PHE A 106 3.42 5.78 -9.64
C PHE A 106 2.75 7.14 -9.44
N SER A 107 1.94 7.21 -8.42
CA SER A 107 1.40 8.47 -7.92
C SER A 107 2.50 9.36 -7.34
N LEU A 108 2.15 10.60 -7.05
CA LEU A 108 2.94 11.47 -6.18
C LEU A 108 3.28 10.73 -4.87
N PRO A 109 4.46 10.99 -4.29
CA PRO A 109 4.88 10.39 -3.02
C PRO A 109 3.86 10.62 -1.91
N ILE A 110 3.55 9.58 -1.14
CA ILE A 110 2.59 9.63 -0.02
C ILE A 110 3.34 9.76 1.30
N TYR A 111 4.28 8.89 1.57
CA TYR A 111 5.08 8.82 2.79
C TYR A 111 6.47 8.28 2.45
N SER A 112 7.47 8.53 3.30
CA SER A 112 8.85 8.08 3.05
C SER A 112 9.44 7.44 4.30
N TYR A 113 10.13 6.33 4.13
CA TYR A 113 10.84 5.63 5.18
C TYR A 113 11.95 4.75 4.57
N GLY A 114 12.73 4.14 5.41
CA GLY A 114 13.75 3.19 4.98
C GLY A 114 13.58 1.83 5.63
N GLU A 115 14.57 0.98 5.45
CA GLU A 115 14.59 -0.32 6.10
C GLU A 115 14.83 -0.21 7.60
N GLY A 116 14.19 -1.13 8.34
CA GLY A 116 14.46 -1.41 9.75
C GLY A 116 15.06 -2.79 9.91
N VAL A 117 15.78 -2.97 10.99
CA VAL A 117 16.40 -4.25 11.37
C VAL A 117 15.82 -4.70 12.71
N VAL A 118 15.36 -5.95 12.76
CA VAL A 118 14.99 -6.63 13.99
C VAL A 118 15.93 -7.81 14.28
N VAL A 119 16.26 -8.00 15.54
CA VAL A 119 17.07 -9.11 16.03
C VAL A 119 16.44 -9.66 17.31
N LEU A 120 16.89 -10.82 17.78
CA LEU A 120 16.48 -11.32 19.09
C LEU A 120 16.91 -10.34 20.19
N LYS A 121 16.11 -10.21 21.26
CA LYS A 121 16.39 -9.35 22.42
C LYS A 121 17.73 -9.66 23.09
N GLN A 122 18.12 -10.92 23.08
CA GLN A 122 19.42 -11.38 23.62
C GLN A 122 20.61 -10.96 22.77
N ASP A 123 20.44 -10.67 21.48
CA ASP A 123 21.47 -10.03 20.66
C ASP A 123 21.48 -8.54 20.98
N THR A 124 22.41 -8.09 21.82
CA THR A 124 22.51 -6.71 22.31
C THR A 124 23.44 -5.84 21.48
N VAL A 125 23.99 -6.37 20.38
CA VAL A 125 24.91 -5.64 19.52
C VAL A 125 24.22 -4.41 18.90
N ALA A 126 24.91 -3.27 18.92
CA ALA A 126 24.43 -2.02 18.35
C ALA A 126 24.90 -1.90 16.89
N TYR A 127 24.33 -2.71 16.02
CA TYR A 127 24.62 -2.64 14.58
C TYR A 127 24.26 -1.25 14.02
N GLN A 128 25.17 -0.63 13.30
CA GLN A 128 24.96 0.66 12.64
C GLN A 128 24.74 0.52 11.14
N SER A 129 25.25 -0.58 10.55
CA SER A 129 25.21 -0.86 9.12
C SER A 129 25.06 -2.36 8.85
N PHE A 130 24.79 -2.72 7.61
CA PHE A 130 24.81 -4.12 7.20
C PHE A 130 26.21 -4.77 7.27
N ALA A 131 27.28 -3.98 7.15
CA ALA A 131 28.64 -4.47 7.29
C ALA A 131 28.93 -5.02 8.70
N ASP A 132 28.32 -4.43 9.74
CA ASP A 132 28.45 -4.91 11.13
C ASP A 132 27.74 -6.27 11.34
N MET A 133 26.88 -6.66 10.41
CA MET A 133 26.10 -7.90 10.44
C MET A 133 26.75 -8.99 9.57
N LYS A 134 28.01 -8.84 9.21
CA LYS A 134 28.73 -9.81 8.36
C LYS A 134 28.64 -11.24 8.93
N GLY A 135 28.33 -12.19 8.03
CA GLY A 135 28.20 -13.62 8.37
C GLY A 135 26.85 -14.00 8.99
N LYS A 136 25.95 -13.04 9.24
CA LYS A 136 24.59 -13.32 9.75
C LYS A 136 23.69 -13.89 8.66
N ARG A 137 22.69 -14.69 9.10
CA ARG A 137 21.56 -15.12 8.26
C ARG A 137 20.49 -14.05 8.35
N VAL A 138 20.12 -13.40 7.27
CA VAL A 138 19.10 -12.37 7.26
C VAL A 138 17.87 -12.79 6.47
N GLY A 139 16.68 -12.39 6.95
CA GLY A 139 15.43 -12.56 6.23
C GLY A 139 14.98 -11.26 5.59
N VAL A 140 14.37 -11.36 4.41
CA VAL A 140 13.77 -10.23 3.69
C VAL A 140 12.54 -10.70 2.93
N GLN A 141 11.55 -9.82 2.75
CA GLN A 141 10.36 -10.17 1.97
C GLN A 141 10.66 -10.12 0.47
N VAL A 142 10.28 -11.18 -0.25
CA VAL A 142 10.43 -11.29 -1.71
C VAL A 142 9.66 -10.16 -2.43
N GLY A 143 10.25 -9.66 -3.51
CA GLY A 143 9.66 -8.58 -4.32
C GLY A 143 9.83 -7.18 -3.72
N THR A 144 10.40 -7.04 -2.51
CA THR A 144 10.74 -5.72 -1.96
C THR A 144 12.01 -5.15 -2.60
N ALA A 145 12.18 -3.83 -2.50
CA ALA A 145 13.37 -3.16 -3.01
C ALA A 145 14.64 -3.50 -2.20
N PHE A 146 14.50 -4.17 -1.08
CA PHE A 146 15.61 -4.56 -0.21
C PHE A 146 16.33 -5.82 -0.65
N VAL A 147 15.68 -6.71 -1.45
CA VAL A 147 16.24 -8.03 -1.81
C VAL A 147 17.57 -7.90 -2.53
N ASP A 148 17.60 -7.19 -3.64
CA ASP A 148 18.77 -7.05 -4.49
C ASP A 148 19.98 -6.44 -3.76
N PRO A 149 19.84 -5.31 -3.03
CA PRO A 149 20.94 -4.74 -2.27
C PRO A 149 21.51 -5.70 -1.21
N LEU A 150 20.65 -6.43 -0.49
CA LEU A 150 21.10 -7.39 0.52
C LEU A 150 21.85 -8.55 -0.12
N GLN A 151 21.33 -9.15 -1.20
CA GLN A 151 21.98 -10.26 -1.89
C GLN A 151 23.32 -9.86 -2.53
N LYS A 152 23.37 -8.67 -3.13
CA LYS A 152 24.58 -8.15 -3.79
C LYS A 152 25.64 -7.61 -2.82
N SER A 153 25.29 -7.37 -1.56
CA SER A 153 26.22 -6.81 -0.56
C SER A 153 27.40 -7.73 -0.23
N GLY A 154 27.21 -9.05 -0.32
CA GLY A 154 28.20 -10.04 0.06
C GLY A 154 28.49 -10.11 1.58
N PHE A 155 27.72 -9.40 2.42
CA PHE A 155 27.94 -9.39 3.86
C PHE A 155 27.40 -10.61 4.57
N PHE A 156 26.29 -11.18 4.11
CA PHE A 156 25.52 -12.19 4.82
C PHE A 156 25.92 -13.61 4.43
N SER A 157 25.84 -14.55 5.39
CA SER A 157 26.02 -15.98 5.08
C SER A 157 24.81 -16.54 4.34
N GLU A 158 23.62 -15.94 4.56
CA GLU A 158 22.37 -16.29 3.89
C GLU A 158 21.46 -15.05 3.83
N VAL A 159 20.80 -14.85 2.68
CA VAL A 159 19.65 -13.93 2.52
C VAL A 159 18.43 -14.78 2.21
N LYS A 160 17.65 -15.10 3.24
CA LYS A 160 16.45 -15.93 3.14
C LYS A 160 15.25 -15.10 2.72
N LEU A 161 14.55 -15.55 1.67
CA LEU A 161 13.38 -14.88 1.12
C LEU A 161 12.10 -15.40 1.77
N TYR A 162 11.18 -14.49 2.13
CA TYR A 162 9.88 -14.79 2.72
C TYR A 162 8.76 -14.17 1.90
N GLU A 163 7.65 -14.88 1.71
CA GLU A 163 6.47 -14.34 1.04
C GLU A 163 5.76 -13.28 1.89
N THR A 164 5.81 -13.41 3.22
CA THR A 164 5.15 -12.48 4.13
C THR A 164 6.09 -11.91 5.19
N THR A 165 5.84 -10.66 5.60
CA THR A 165 6.55 -10.06 6.74
C THR A 165 6.27 -10.81 8.05
N SER A 166 5.08 -11.42 8.19
CA SER A 166 4.71 -12.21 9.36
C SER A 166 5.55 -13.48 9.48
N ASP A 167 5.83 -14.19 8.39
CA ASP A 167 6.67 -15.38 8.40
C ASP A 167 8.13 -15.03 8.68
N LEU A 168 8.63 -13.95 8.07
CA LEU A 168 9.94 -13.38 8.35
C LEU A 168 10.10 -13.09 9.85
N MET A 169 9.17 -12.33 10.43
CA MET A 169 9.21 -11.95 11.84
C MET A 169 9.08 -13.17 12.77
N ARG A 170 8.29 -14.18 12.39
CA ARG A 170 8.16 -15.43 13.14
C ARG A 170 9.46 -16.21 13.17
N ASP A 171 10.15 -16.33 12.04
CA ASP A 171 11.44 -17.02 11.95
C ASP A 171 12.55 -16.27 12.71
N ALA A 172 12.57 -14.93 12.63
CA ALA A 172 13.45 -14.10 13.44
C ALA A 172 13.18 -14.28 14.95
N ASN A 173 11.90 -14.25 15.36
CA ASN A 173 11.49 -14.43 16.75
C ASN A 173 11.84 -15.82 17.32
N ALA A 174 11.91 -16.83 16.45
CA ALA A 174 12.31 -18.18 16.80
C ALA A 174 13.82 -18.44 16.67
N GLY A 175 14.62 -17.45 16.26
CA GLY A 175 16.08 -17.59 16.05
C GLY A 175 16.49 -18.45 14.86
N ARG A 176 15.57 -18.71 13.91
CA ARG A 176 15.88 -19.46 12.69
C ARG A 176 16.67 -18.61 11.68
N ILE A 177 16.57 -17.30 11.77
CA ILE A 177 17.42 -16.29 11.16
C ILE A 177 17.97 -15.37 12.25
N ASP A 178 19.10 -14.73 11.99
CA ASP A 178 19.75 -13.88 12.98
C ASP A 178 19.19 -12.46 12.97
N ALA A 179 18.66 -12.00 11.83
CA ALA A 179 18.00 -10.70 11.72
C ALA A 179 16.92 -10.70 10.64
N GLY A 180 15.90 -9.88 10.84
CA GLY A 180 14.91 -9.50 9.82
C GLY A 180 15.17 -8.10 9.30
N VAL A 181 15.17 -7.93 7.97
CA VAL A 181 15.25 -6.64 7.28
C VAL A 181 13.93 -6.40 6.57
N LEU A 182 13.23 -5.33 6.96
CA LEU A 182 11.91 -5.00 6.42
C LEU A 182 11.65 -3.50 6.61
N ASP A 183 10.52 -3.03 6.11
CA ASP A 183 10.09 -1.63 6.27
C ASP A 183 10.12 -1.21 7.74
N TYR A 184 10.83 -0.12 8.05
CA TYR A 184 10.98 0.34 9.44
C TYR A 184 9.63 0.50 10.17
N PRO A 185 8.58 1.12 9.59
CA PRO A 185 7.32 1.27 10.28
C PRO A 185 6.63 -0.08 10.59
N ILE A 186 6.75 -1.07 9.69
CA ILE A 186 6.19 -2.42 9.92
C ILE A 186 6.92 -3.10 11.08
N ALA A 187 8.24 -3.07 11.08
CA ALA A 187 9.05 -3.65 12.15
C ALA A 187 8.75 -2.98 13.49
N ALA A 188 8.78 -1.66 13.52
CA ALA A 188 8.55 -0.86 14.73
C ALA A 188 7.15 -1.09 15.30
N PHE A 189 6.11 -1.10 14.45
CA PHE A 189 4.74 -1.37 14.86
C PHE A 189 4.60 -2.76 15.48
N ALA A 190 5.11 -3.81 14.83
CA ALA A 190 5.01 -5.18 15.30
C ALA A 190 5.72 -5.39 16.65
N VAL A 191 6.91 -4.80 16.80
CA VAL A 191 7.69 -4.86 18.06
C VAL A 191 6.98 -4.07 19.17
N ALA A 192 6.51 -2.86 18.89
CA ALA A 192 5.79 -2.02 19.87
C ALA A 192 4.47 -2.66 20.35
N LYS A 193 3.78 -3.40 19.47
CA LYS A 193 2.56 -4.16 19.83
C LYS A 193 2.85 -5.49 20.53
N GLY A 194 4.11 -5.87 20.72
CA GLY A 194 4.49 -7.13 21.36
C GLY A 194 4.11 -8.38 20.56
N GLN A 195 3.85 -8.26 19.27
CA GLN A 195 3.44 -9.39 18.42
C GLN A 195 4.53 -10.47 18.33
N PHE A 196 5.79 -10.06 18.47
CA PHE A 196 6.97 -10.93 18.45
C PHE A 196 7.81 -10.66 19.70
N PRO A 197 7.49 -11.30 20.85
CA PRO A 197 7.98 -10.89 22.16
C PRO A 197 9.50 -11.05 22.35
N ASN A 198 10.15 -11.90 21.54
CA ASN A 198 11.59 -12.10 21.63
C ASN A 198 12.39 -11.13 20.75
N LEU A 199 11.73 -10.30 19.93
CA LEU A 199 12.39 -9.35 19.03
C LEU A 199 12.55 -7.96 19.63
N ARG A 200 13.62 -7.29 19.22
CA ARG A 200 13.85 -5.86 19.40
C ARG A 200 14.19 -5.18 18.06
N MET A 201 13.89 -3.90 17.96
CA MET A 201 14.46 -3.06 16.91
C MET A 201 15.93 -2.80 17.17
N VAL A 202 16.72 -2.75 16.11
CA VAL A 202 18.09 -2.22 16.15
C VAL A 202 18.03 -0.71 15.93
N THR A 203 17.86 0.05 17.02
CA THR A 203 17.66 1.51 16.95
C THR A 203 18.91 2.29 16.54
N SER A 204 20.10 1.68 16.66
CA SER A 204 21.37 2.23 16.19
C SER A 204 21.57 2.11 14.67
N PHE A 205 20.77 1.26 14.00
CA PHE A 205 20.90 1.03 12.56
C PHE A 205 20.56 2.28 11.76
N LYS A 206 21.44 2.63 10.83
CA LYS A 206 21.28 3.77 9.94
C LYS A 206 20.75 3.26 8.60
N SER A 207 19.48 3.50 8.34
CA SER A 207 18.87 3.14 7.07
C SER A 207 19.58 3.81 5.89
N THR A 208 19.82 3.02 4.85
CA THR A 208 20.49 3.45 3.61
C THR A 208 19.60 3.36 2.38
N MET A 209 18.46 2.69 2.50
CA MET A 209 17.52 2.45 1.39
C MET A 209 16.21 3.23 1.58
N VAL A 210 16.33 4.53 1.93
CA VAL A 210 15.17 5.41 2.12
C VAL A 210 14.51 5.71 0.78
N ASN A 211 13.21 5.45 0.69
CA ASN A 211 12.39 5.74 -0.49
C ASN A 211 11.00 6.23 -0.11
N SER A 212 10.34 6.85 -1.07
CA SER A 212 8.92 7.20 -0.95
C SER A 212 8.04 6.07 -1.42
N ILE A 213 6.88 5.90 -0.78
CA ILE A 213 5.82 5.03 -1.26
C ILE A 213 4.79 5.80 -2.07
N GLY A 214 4.16 5.11 -3.02
CA GLY A 214 3.06 5.63 -3.84
C GLY A 214 2.07 4.53 -4.20
N MET A 215 0.93 4.95 -4.76
CA MET A 215 0.03 4.04 -5.46
C MET A 215 0.55 3.83 -6.88
N ALA A 216 0.27 2.66 -7.48
CA ALA A 216 0.74 2.39 -8.83
C ALA A 216 -0.41 1.99 -9.76
N THR A 217 -0.38 2.51 -11.00
CA THR A 217 -1.26 2.13 -12.11
C THR A 217 -0.46 1.42 -13.21
N ARG A 218 -1.16 0.84 -14.16
CA ARG A 218 -0.51 0.33 -15.39
C ARG A 218 0.27 1.45 -16.06
N LYS A 219 1.39 1.08 -16.68
CA LYS A 219 2.21 2.01 -17.46
C LYS A 219 1.36 2.65 -18.55
N GLY A 220 1.41 3.98 -18.63
CA GLY A 220 0.67 4.76 -19.63
C GLY A 220 -0.82 4.98 -19.32
N ASP A 221 -1.34 4.56 -18.18
CA ASP A 221 -2.70 4.86 -17.73
C ASP A 221 -2.77 6.29 -17.16
N THR A 222 -2.60 7.27 -18.05
CA THR A 222 -2.49 8.68 -17.70
C THR A 222 -3.81 9.25 -17.15
N GLU A 223 -4.96 8.71 -17.57
CA GLU A 223 -6.26 9.16 -17.07
C GLU A 223 -6.43 8.80 -15.60
N LEU A 224 -6.25 7.52 -15.24
CA LEU A 224 -6.39 7.09 -13.86
C LEU A 224 -5.31 7.73 -12.98
N MET A 225 -4.06 7.76 -13.44
CA MET A 225 -2.97 8.38 -12.69
C MET A 225 -3.20 9.88 -12.49
N GLY A 226 -3.75 10.58 -13.46
CA GLY A 226 -4.12 11.99 -13.34
C GLY A 226 -5.17 12.22 -12.25
N LYS A 227 -6.22 11.40 -12.21
CA LYS A 227 -7.25 11.44 -11.14
C LYS A 227 -6.66 11.15 -9.77
N VAL A 228 -5.83 10.11 -9.65
CA VAL A 228 -5.15 9.74 -8.41
C VAL A 228 -4.26 10.89 -7.91
N ASN A 229 -3.43 11.48 -8.79
CA ASN A 229 -2.52 12.55 -8.42
C ASN A 229 -3.25 13.84 -8.02
N ALA A 230 -4.34 14.20 -8.70
CA ALA A 230 -5.17 15.33 -8.31
C ALA A 230 -5.74 15.15 -6.90
N ALA A 231 -6.27 13.96 -6.61
CA ALA A 231 -6.79 13.61 -5.28
C ALA A 231 -5.67 13.62 -4.22
N VAL A 232 -4.51 12.99 -4.48
CA VAL A 232 -3.37 12.99 -3.56
C VAL A 232 -2.91 14.41 -3.25
N THR A 233 -2.80 15.28 -4.27
CA THR A 233 -2.42 16.69 -4.08
C THR A 233 -3.38 17.40 -3.14
N LYS A 234 -4.68 17.27 -3.38
CA LYS A 234 -5.73 17.90 -2.56
C LYS A 234 -5.74 17.35 -1.13
N LEU A 235 -5.65 16.03 -0.96
CA LEU A 235 -5.65 15.38 0.35
C LEU A 235 -4.38 15.67 1.17
N LYS A 236 -3.26 15.95 0.52
CA LYS A 236 -2.06 16.48 1.19
C LYS A 236 -2.26 17.93 1.59
N ALA A 237 -2.74 18.76 0.70
CA ALA A 237 -2.93 20.21 0.95
C ALA A 237 -3.91 20.51 2.09
N ASN A 238 -4.94 19.67 2.28
CA ASN A 238 -5.92 19.82 3.35
C ASN A 238 -5.60 19.03 4.63
N GLY A 239 -4.45 18.35 4.71
CA GLY A 239 -3.99 17.59 5.87
C GLY A 239 -4.68 16.23 6.08
N ALA A 240 -5.51 15.77 5.14
CA ALA A 240 -6.23 14.50 5.31
C ALA A 240 -5.27 13.30 5.31
N ILE A 241 -4.23 13.29 4.46
CA ILE A 241 -3.20 12.24 4.45
C ILE A 241 -2.43 12.27 5.79
N ASP A 242 -2.01 13.43 6.28
CA ASP A 242 -1.32 13.54 7.56
C ASP A 242 -2.19 13.07 8.73
N GLY A 243 -3.49 13.37 8.69
CA GLY A 243 -4.45 12.87 9.66
C GLY A 243 -4.58 11.35 9.66
N ILE A 244 -4.55 10.72 8.48
CA ILE A 244 -4.56 9.26 8.35
C ILE A 244 -3.24 8.68 8.88
N LEU A 245 -2.09 9.23 8.49
CA LEU A 245 -0.78 8.78 8.99
C LEU A 245 -0.75 8.83 10.52
N LYS A 246 -1.14 9.96 11.11
CA LYS A 246 -1.21 10.14 12.56
C LYS A 246 -2.18 9.16 13.25
N LYS A 247 -3.34 8.87 12.65
CA LYS A 247 -4.30 7.86 13.17
C LYS A 247 -3.61 6.51 13.38
N TRP A 248 -2.68 6.16 12.51
CA TRP A 248 -1.97 4.89 12.52
C TRP A 248 -0.61 4.93 13.21
N GLY A 249 -0.19 6.08 13.75
CA GLY A 249 1.05 6.26 14.50
C GLY A 249 2.29 6.48 13.64
N LEU A 250 2.10 7.05 12.44
CA LEU A 250 3.16 7.43 11.51
C LEU A 250 3.37 8.93 11.44
#